data_1dcd3bc3fcb30aefc1f2925f80dc17fc
#
_entry.id   1dcd3bc3fcb30aefc1f2925f80dc17fc
#
_cell.length_a   1.000
_cell.length_b   1.000
_cell.length_c   1.000
_cell.angle_alpha   90.00
_cell.angle_beta   90.00
_cell.angle_gamma   90.00
#
_symmetry.space_group_name_H-M   'P 1'
#
loop_
_entity.id
_entity.type
_entity.pdbx_description
1 polymer ?
#
loop_
_entity_poly.entity_id
_entity_poly.type
_entity_poly.pdbx_seq_one_letter_code
_entity_poly.pdbx_strand_id
1 'polypeptide(L)'
;MRAEADVEADPAVGAGSGPAPASAAAPAASPIVLRRLDLADPLRWLALGWRDFTRAPLIGLFYGGCFMVMGWALLKVFEHAPAYTLALSAGFLLLGPFLCLGLYRVSQRLEAGEKPDFGDSLLAWDTRTAQLGIFGFVLLVLEMLWGRATLVVFAVSFEGMPDFKGSLLALLDPENLAFIVGWGAVGALFAGLIFSVSVVAIPMILHRQTDAVTAGLTSLRLVLTQTGVMLTWGALIVLLVVLAMLPWFAGLLVVGPVLGHASWHAYRAAVG
;
A
#
# COMPACT_ATOMS: atom_id res chain seq x y z
N MET A 1 28.09 86.09 -21.79
CA MET A 1 29.22 85.74 -22.66
C MET A 1 29.27 84.21 -22.67
N ARG A 2 28.70 83.70 -23.73
CA ARG A 2 29.23 82.70 -24.69
C ARG A 2 29.91 81.51 -24.01
N ALA A 3 29.69 80.24 -24.35
CA ALA A 3 29.25 79.59 -25.61
C ALA A 3 28.88 78.17 -25.27
N GLU A 4 27.92 77.63 -25.94
CA GLU A 4 28.01 76.57 -26.96
C GLU A 4 28.44 75.20 -26.36
N ALA A 5 27.54 74.27 -26.27
CA ALA A 5 27.09 73.28 -27.23
C ALA A 5 28.23 72.33 -27.67
N ASP A 6 28.09 71.11 -27.34
CA ASP A 6 28.25 70.06 -28.34
C ASP A 6 27.51 68.79 -27.88
N VAL A 7 26.61 68.37 -28.79
CA VAL A 7 25.93 67.10 -28.78
C VAL A 7 26.83 66.11 -29.43
N GLU A 8 27.17 65.01 -28.74
CA GLU A 8 27.76 63.87 -29.41
C GLU A 8 27.04 62.58 -29.13
N ALA A 9 26.71 61.92 -30.18
CA ALA A 9 25.84 60.80 -30.31
C ALA A 9 26.38 59.53 -29.66
N ASP A 10 25.50 58.83 -28.96
CA ASP A 10 25.67 57.50 -28.43
C ASP A 10 25.57 56.44 -29.56
N PRO A 11 26.58 55.56 -29.77
CA PRO A 11 26.42 54.40 -30.62
C PRO A 11 25.88 53.22 -29.80
N ALA A 12 24.68 52.81 -30.14
CA ALA A 12 24.02 51.58 -29.75
C ALA A 12 24.97 50.40 -29.74
N VAL A 13 25.31 49.89 -28.53
CA VAL A 13 25.95 48.58 -28.35
C VAL A 13 24.84 47.56 -28.23
N GLY A 14 24.71 46.73 -29.26
CA GLY A 14 23.78 45.60 -29.30
C GLY A 14 24.00 44.63 -28.18
N ALA A 15 22.97 44.48 -27.34
CA ALA A 15 22.88 43.41 -26.34
C ALA A 15 22.73 42.08 -27.10
N GLY A 16 23.84 41.34 -27.24
CA GLY A 16 23.82 39.96 -27.68
C GLY A 16 23.01 39.13 -26.72
N SER A 17 21.85 38.64 -27.18
CA SER A 17 21.11 37.60 -26.54
C SER A 17 21.93 36.30 -26.56
N GLY A 18 22.73 36.07 -25.52
CA GLY A 18 23.31 34.75 -25.28
C GLY A 18 22.23 33.70 -25.17
N PRO A 19 22.45 32.48 -25.66
CA PRO A 19 21.47 31.42 -25.53
C PRO A 19 21.20 31.19 -24.05
N ALA A 20 19.92 31.14 -23.68
CA ALA A 20 19.49 30.80 -22.33
C ALA A 20 20.15 29.48 -21.90
N PRO A 21 20.63 29.35 -20.64
CA PRO A 21 21.22 28.11 -20.20
C PRO A 21 20.19 26.99 -20.40
N ALA A 22 20.62 25.97 -21.16
CA ALA A 22 19.82 24.78 -21.38
C ALA A 22 19.39 24.27 -20.00
N SER A 23 18.07 24.21 -19.78
CA SER A 23 17.49 23.63 -18.59
C SER A 23 18.15 22.26 -18.40
N ALA A 24 18.91 22.12 -17.29
CA ALA A 24 19.54 20.86 -16.93
C ALA A 24 18.41 19.81 -16.89
N ALA A 25 18.40 18.90 -17.86
CA ALA A 25 17.50 17.80 -17.89
C ALA A 25 17.61 17.07 -16.55
N ALA A 26 16.50 16.96 -15.84
CA ALA A 26 16.46 16.20 -14.59
C ALA A 26 17.09 14.81 -14.85
N PRO A 27 17.94 14.29 -13.96
CA PRO A 27 18.60 13.02 -14.17
C PRO A 27 17.55 11.97 -14.49
N ALA A 28 17.68 11.32 -15.65
CA ALA A 28 16.77 10.28 -16.09
C ALA A 28 16.70 9.22 -14.99
N ALA A 29 15.49 8.99 -14.46
CA ALA A 29 15.28 7.99 -13.44
C ALA A 29 15.85 6.65 -13.94
N SER A 30 16.66 5.98 -13.09
CA SER A 30 17.26 4.71 -13.44
C SER A 30 16.19 3.73 -13.91
N PRO A 31 16.42 2.98 -15.02
CA PRO A 31 15.40 2.08 -15.55
C PRO A 31 14.98 1.07 -14.49
N ILE A 32 13.65 0.89 -14.35
CA ILE A 32 13.08 -0.08 -13.41
C ILE A 32 13.24 -1.47 -14.02
N VAL A 33 14.13 -2.26 -13.43
CA VAL A 33 14.37 -3.65 -13.85
C VAL A 33 13.74 -4.60 -12.85
N LEU A 34 12.84 -5.48 -13.32
CA LEU A 34 12.29 -6.55 -12.50
C LEU A 34 13.28 -7.72 -12.45
N ARG A 35 13.67 -8.11 -11.25
CA ARG A 35 14.53 -9.27 -11.01
C ARG A 35 13.73 -10.56 -11.01
N ARG A 36 14.33 -11.66 -11.41
CA ARG A 36 13.74 -12.99 -11.25
C ARG A 36 13.69 -13.36 -9.77
N LEU A 37 12.57 -13.91 -9.35
CA LEU A 37 12.31 -14.38 -7.99
C LEU A 37 12.13 -15.89 -7.97
N ASP A 38 12.50 -16.49 -6.84
CA ASP A 38 12.31 -17.91 -6.56
C ASP A 38 11.08 -18.15 -5.69
N LEU A 39 10.47 -19.35 -5.80
CA LEU A 39 9.34 -19.75 -4.97
C LEU A 39 9.67 -19.78 -3.46
N ALA A 40 10.94 -19.87 -3.10
CA ALA A 40 11.41 -19.78 -1.71
C ALA A 40 11.56 -18.36 -1.18
N ASP A 41 11.55 -17.33 -2.04
CA ASP A 41 11.78 -15.94 -1.64
C ASP A 41 10.73 -15.40 -0.67
N PRO A 42 9.42 -15.72 -0.79
CA PRO A 42 8.42 -15.31 0.20
C PRO A 42 8.75 -15.71 1.65
N LEU A 43 9.33 -16.89 1.86
CA LEU A 43 9.77 -17.34 3.18
C LEU A 43 11.00 -16.56 3.67
N ARG A 44 11.90 -16.21 2.75
CA ARG A 44 13.07 -15.38 3.06
C ARG A 44 12.63 -13.97 3.46
N TRP A 45 11.63 -13.39 2.77
CA TRP A 45 11.08 -12.08 3.12
C TRP A 45 10.45 -12.08 4.51
N LEU A 46 9.71 -13.13 4.87
CA LEU A 46 9.16 -13.29 6.21
C LEU A 46 10.27 -13.40 7.28
N ALA A 47 11.33 -14.15 7.02
CA ALA A 47 12.46 -14.26 7.93
C ALA A 47 13.18 -12.91 8.12
N LEU A 48 13.33 -12.12 7.05
CA LEU A 48 13.89 -10.78 7.09
C LEU A 48 12.96 -9.81 7.84
N GLY A 49 11.65 -9.89 7.57
CA GLY A 49 10.64 -9.11 8.28
C GLY A 49 10.61 -9.38 9.79
N TRP A 50 10.73 -10.65 10.18
CA TRP A 50 10.87 -11.03 11.59
C TRP A 50 12.14 -10.45 12.21
N ARG A 51 13.27 -10.51 11.49
CA ARG A 51 14.53 -9.93 11.95
C ARG A 51 14.42 -8.41 12.17
N ASP A 52 13.76 -7.69 11.27
CA ASP A 52 13.57 -6.25 11.40
C ASP A 52 12.62 -5.90 12.55
N PHE A 53 11.54 -6.65 12.72
CA PHE A 53 10.65 -6.54 13.87
C PHE A 53 11.39 -6.72 15.20
N THR A 54 12.27 -7.74 15.31
CA THR A 54 13.05 -7.98 16.53
C THR A 54 14.12 -6.92 16.80
N ARG A 55 14.56 -6.18 15.78
CA ARG A 55 15.49 -5.06 15.92
C ARG A 55 14.83 -3.74 16.35
N ALA A 56 13.54 -3.58 16.06
CA ALA A 56 12.75 -2.40 16.41
C ALA A 56 11.40 -2.78 17.04
N PRO A 57 11.38 -3.59 18.14
CA PRO A 57 10.14 -4.21 18.61
C PRO A 57 9.11 -3.18 19.10
N LEU A 58 9.52 -2.08 19.73
CA LEU A 58 8.59 -1.06 20.22
C LEU A 58 7.86 -0.36 19.08
N ILE A 59 8.55 -0.05 17.99
CA ILE A 59 7.94 0.56 16.81
C ILE A 59 7.00 -0.46 16.16
N GLY A 60 7.45 -1.69 15.98
CA GLY A 60 6.63 -2.77 15.44
C GLY A 60 5.36 -3.01 16.26
N LEU A 61 5.47 -3.10 17.58
CA LEU A 61 4.31 -3.28 18.48
C LEU A 61 3.32 -2.11 18.44
N PHE A 62 3.79 -0.88 18.25
CA PHE A 62 2.92 0.27 18.04
C PHE A 62 2.04 0.08 16.79
N TYR A 63 2.63 -0.24 15.63
CA TYR A 63 1.88 -0.50 14.41
C TYR A 63 1.00 -1.76 14.50
N GLY A 64 1.50 -2.80 15.15
CA GLY A 64 0.74 -4.00 15.46
C GLY A 64 -0.48 -3.71 16.35
N GLY A 65 -0.32 -2.81 17.33
CA GLY A 65 -1.40 -2.30 18.16
C GLY A 65 -2.48 -1.57 17.33
N CYS A 66 -2.08 -0.76 16.36
CA CYS A 66 -3.02 -0.13 15.44
C CYS A 66 -3.84 -1.19 14.66
N PHE A 67 -3.19 -2.20 14.09
CA PHE A 67 -3.89 -3.29 13.39
C PHE A 67 -4.83 -4.07 14.30
N MET A 68 -4.41 -4.38 15.52
CA MET A 68 -5.25 -5.07 16.51
C MET A 68 -6.47 -4.25 16.90
N VAL A 69 -6.30 -2.94 17.16
CA VAL A 69 -7.41 -2.02 17.50
C VAL A 69 -8.39 -1.89 16.35
N MET A 70 -7.90 -1.81 15.09
CA MET A 70 -8.74 -1.82 13.90
C MET A 70 -9.58 -3.10 13.83
N GLY A 71 -8.98 -4.27 14.09
CA GLY A 71 -9.69 -5.55 14.14
C GLY A 71 -10.78 -5.58 15.21
N TRP A 72 -10.48 -5.11 16.42
CA TRP A 72 -11.46 -5.02 17.51
C TRP A 72 -12.59 -4.03 17.20
N ALA A 73 -12.28 -2.91 16.59
CA ALA A 73 -13.31 -1.95 16.17
C ALA A 73 -14.26 -2.56 15.15
N LEU A 74 -13.74 -3.32 14.16
CA LEU A 74 -14.57 -4.06 13.20
C LEU A 74 -15.49 -5.07 13.90
N LEU A 75 -14.96 -5.86 14.83
CA LEU A 75 -15.74 -6.83 15.60
C LEU A 75 -16.86 -6.14 16.37
N LYS A 76 -16.57 -5.05 17.06
CA LYS A 76 -17.56 -4.29 17.84
C LYS A 76 -18.64 -3.66 16.97
N VAL A 77 -18.27 -3.12 15.81
CA VAL A 77 -19.26 -2.59 14.88
C VAL A 77 -20.11 -3.72 14.29
N PHE A 78 -19.52 -4.87 13.95
CA PHE A 78 -20.28 -6.03 13.49
C PHE A 78 -21.31 -6.52 14.54
N GLU A 79 -20.94 -6.56 15.82
CA GLU A 79 -21.82 -6.98 16.92
C GLU A 79 -23.00 -6.02 17.14
N HIS A 80 -22.81 -4.72 17.00
CA HIS A 80 -23.79 -3.71 17.42
C HIS A 80 -24.45 -2.95 16.26
N ALA A 81 -23.78 -2.82 15.14
CA ALA A 81 -24.23 -2.04 13.98
C ALA A 81 -23.72 -2.66 12.66
N PRO A 82 -24.14 -3.90 12.32
CA PRO A 82 -23.59 -4.66 11.20
C PRO A 82 -23.70 -3.94 9.84
N ALA A 83 -24.68 -3.05 9.67
CA ALA A 83 -24.84 -2.26 8.45
C ALA A 83 -23.61 -1.36 8.14
N TYR A 84 -22.84 -0.97 9.14
CA TYR A 84 -21.64 -0.13 8.98
C TYR A 84 -20.35 -0.92 8.84
N THR A 85 -20.39 -2.25 9.03
CA THR A 85 -19.19 -3.11 9.01
C THR A 85 -18.48 -3.04 7.66
N LEU A 86 -19.22 -3.06 6.55
CA LEU A 86 -18.65 -3.00 5.21
C LEU A 86 -17.91 -1.66 4.97
N ALA A 87 -18.52 -0.55 5.37
CA ALA A 87 -17.91 0.77 5.23
C ALA A 87 -16.63 0.91 6.07
N LEU A 88 -16.67 0.40 7.31
CA LEU A 88 -15.50 0.43 8.20
C LEU A 88 -14.39 -0.50 7.71
N SER A 89 -14.71 -1.70 7.20
CA SER A 89 -13.71 -2.60 6.62
C SER A 89 -13.05 -2.01 5.40
N ALA A 90 -13.79 -1.37 4.49
CA ALA A 90 -13.21 -0.66 3.36
C ALA A 90 -12.23 0.45 3.82
N GLY A 91 -12.62 1.25 4.84
CA GLY A 91 -11.73 2.24 5.42
C GLY A 91 -10.44 1.66 6.01
N PHE A 92 -10.53 0.52 6.68
CA PHE A 92 -9.36 -0.15 7.28
C PHE A 92 -8.48 -0.85 6.25
N LEU A 93 -9.07 -1.45 5.21
CA LEU A 93 -8.32 -2.02 4.09
C LEU A 93 -7.53 -0.93 3.34
N LEU A 94 -8.11 0.25 3.20
CA LEU A 94 -7.42 1.41 2.64
C LEU A 94 -6.30 1.91 3.55
N LEU A 95 -6.54 1.99 4.86
CA LEU A 95 -5.57 2.51 5.85
C LEU A 95 -4.38 1.57 6.06
N GLY A 96 -4.58 0.25 5.97
CA GLY A 96 -3.56 -0.77 6.21
C GLY A 96 -2.25 -0.55 5.46
N PRO A 97 -2.26 -0.39 4.13
CA PRO A 97 -1.07 -0.12 3.34
C PRO A 97 -0.33 1.17 3.75
N PHE A 98 -1.06 2.20 4.20
CA PHE A 98 -0.46 3.45 4.66
C PHE A 98 0.19 3.32 6.04
N LEU A 99 -0.36 2.51 6.93
CA LEU A 99 0.31 2.15 8.19
C LEU A 99 1.64 1.41 7.93
N CYS A 100 1.71 0.60 6.86
CA CYS A 100 2.94 -0.07 6.49
C CYS A 100 4.06 0.88 6.03
N LEU A 101 3.76 2.14 5.62
CA LEU A 101 4.79 3.12 5.25
C LEU A 101 5.81 3.35 6.37
N GLY A 102 5.34 3.45 7.63
CA GLY A 102 6.21 3.59 8.77
C GLY A 102 7.12 2.38 8.97
N LEU A 103 6.59 1.17 8.75
CA LEU A 103 7.37 -0.07 8.82
C LEU A 103 8.40 -0.17 7.68
N TYR A 104 8.04 0.28 6.47
CA TYR A 104 8.98 0.37 5.35
C TYR A 104 10.13 1.34 5.65
N ARG A 105 9.82 2.48 6.28
CA ARG A 105 10.84 3.45 6.69
C ARG A 105 11.80 2.86 7.73
N VAL A 106 11.29 2.11 8.70
CA VAL A 106 12.10 1.39 9.68
C VAL A 106 13.02 0.38 9.00
N SER A 107 12.49 -0.48 8.10
CA SER A 107 13.30 -1.45 7.36
C SER A 107 14.34 -0.78 6.47
N GLN A 108 14.01 0.34 5.83
CA GLN A 108 14.96 1.14 5.03
C GLN A 108 16.13 1.61 5.86
N ARG A 109 15.89 2.14 7.07
CA ARG A 109 16.96 2.59 7.97
C ARG A 109 17.81 1.42 8.49
N LEU A 110 17.17 0.30 8.85
CA LEU A 110 17.88 -0.90 9.27
C LEU A 110 18.78 -1.47 8.15
N GLU A 111 18.33 -1.40 6.89
CA GLU A 111 19.11 -1.79 5.72
C GLU A 111 20.32 -0.87 5.51
N ALA A 112 20.19 0.43 5.77
CA ALA A 112 21.27 1.42 5.74
C ALA A 112 22.23 1.31 6.94
N GLY A 113 21.97 0.45 7.92
CA GLY A 113 22.74 0.34 9.15
C GLY A 113 22.46 1.46 10.17
N GLU A 114 21.39 2.22 9.97
CA GLU A 114 20.96 3.30 10.84
C GLU A 114 20.07 2.81 11.98
N LYS A 115 20.00 3.56 13.07
CA LYS A 115 19.05 3.27 14.15
C LYS A 115 17.64 3.69 13.72
N PRO A 116 16.63 2.82 13.92
CA PRO A 116 15.24 3.17 13.70
C PRO A 116 14.82 4.34 14.58
N ASP A 117 14.04 5.25 14.01
CA ASP A 117 13.46 6.38 14.72
C ASP A 117 11.95 6.37 14.59
N PHE A 118 11.24 6.50 15.72
CA PHE A 118 9.79 6.44 15.77
C PHE A 118 9.15 7.66 15.08
N GLY A 119 9.68 8.85 15.32
CA GLY A 119 9.17 10.09 14.71
C GLY A 119 9.29 10.06 13.20
N ASP A 120 10.46 9.63 12.69
CA ASP A 120 10.71 9.47 11.25
C ASP A 120 9.76 8.42 10.62
N SER A 121 9.44 7.35 11.35
CA SER A 121 8.48 6.34 10.87
C SER A 121 7.05 6.87 10.75
N LEU A 122 6.61 7.71 11.68
CA LEU A 122 5.28 8.34 11.65
C LEU A 122 5.14 9.35 10.51
N LEU A 123 6.23 10.02 10.14
CA LEU A 123 6.28 11.04 9.09
C LEU A 123 6.71 10.48 7.72
N ALA A 124 6.77 9.16 7.57
CA ALA A 124 7.24 8.51 6.35
C ALA A 124 6.44 8.93 5.08
N TRP A 125 5.16 9.31 5.24
CA TRP A 125 4.28 9.74 4.15
C TRP A 125 4.51 11.19 3.70
N ASP A 126 5.12 12.05 4.51
CA ASP A 126 5.20 13.50 4.31
C ASP A 126 5.94 13.88 3.03
N THR A 127 7.03 13.18 2.72
CA THR A 127 7.86 13.47 1.53
C THR A 127 7.19 13.13 0.21
N ARG A 128 6.08 12.35 0.20
CA ARG A 128 5.41 11.79 -0.99
C ARG A 128 3.90 11.91 -0.97
N THR A 129 3.36 12.82 -0.18
CA THR A 129 1.92 12.99 0.07
C THR A 129 1.10 13.00 -1.22
N ALA A 130 1.52 13.75 -2.24
CA ALA A 130 0.77 13.84 -3.49
C ALA A 130 0.69 12.48 -4.23
N GLN A 131 1.80 11.77 -4.38
CA GLN A 131 1.83 10.48 -5.10
C GLN A 131 1.12 9.38 -4.30
N LEU A 132 1.31 9.35 -2.98
CA LEU A 132 0.60 8.45 -2.09
C LEU A 132 -0.90 8.76 -2.06
N GLY A 133 -1.29 10.03 -2.12
CA GLY A 133 -2.70 10.45 -2.21
C GLY A 133 -3.36 10.01 -3.51
N ILE A 134 -2.68 10.18 -4.66
CA ILE A 134 -3.17 9.69 -5.95
C ILE A 134 -3.32 8.16 -5.92
N PHE A 135 -2.32 7.45 -5.39
CA PHE A 135 -2.36 6.00 -5.29
C PHE A 135 -3.48 5.53 -4.34
N GLY A 136 -3.63 6.20 -3.18
CA GLY A 136 -4.71 5.95 -2.24
C GLY A 136 -6.09 6.19 -2.85
N PHE A 137 -6.24 7.21 -3.70
CA PHE A 137 -7.49 7.44 -4.43
C PHE A 137 -7.81 6.28 -5.41
N VAL A 138 -6.82 5.73 -6.09
CA VAL A 138 -7.02 4.54 -6.94
C VAL A 138 -7.48 3.34 -6.12
N LEU A 139 -6.85 3.10 -4.96
CA LEU A 139 -7.28 2.03 -4.05
C LEU A 139 -8.69 2.28 -3.53
N LEU A 140 -9.03 3.51 -3.15
CA LEU A 140 -10.39 3.88 -2.72
C LEU A 140 -11.43 3.57 -3.80
N VAL A 141 -11.16 3.89 -5.06
CA VAL A 141 -12.07 3.57 -6.18
C VAL A 141 -12.28 2.06 -6.30
N LEU A 142 -11.21 1.26 -6.20
CA LEU A 142 -11.31 -0.19 -6.24
C LEU A 142 -12.12 -0.75 -5.06
N GLU A 143 -11.94 -0.21 -3.85
CA GLU A 143 -12.72 -0.56 -2.66
C GLU A 143 -14.20 -0.20 -2.81
N MET A 144 -14.51 0.97 -3.36
CA MET A 144 -15.90 1.37 -3.65
C MET A 144 -16.55 0.45 -4.69
N LEU A 145 -15.81 0.04 -5.72
CA LEU A 145 -16.30 -0.92 -6.72
C LEU A 145 -16.55 -2.30 -6.10
N TRP A 146 -15.63 -2.78 -5.24
CA TRP A 146 -15.83 -4.01 -4.47
C TRP A 146 -17.09 -3.93 -3.59
N GLY A 147 -17.27 -2.85 -2.86
CA GLY A 147 -18.46 -2.65 -2.03
C GLY A 147 -19.75 -2.70 -2.84
N ARG A 148 -19.78 -2.07 -4.02
CA ARG A 148 -20.94 -2.13 -4.92
C ARG A 148 -21.19 -3.52 -5.50
N ALA A 149 -20.12 -4.21 -5.93
CA ALA A 149 -20.22 -5.59 -6.42
C ALA A 149 -20.75 -6.53 -5.32
N THR A 150 -20.30 -6.36 -4.09
CA THR A 150 -20.78 -7.11 -2.91
C THR A 150 -22.29 -6.90 -2.69
N LEU A 151 -22.78 -5.65 -2.81
CA LEU A 151 -24.21 -5.36 -2.70
C LEU A 151 -25.02 -6.02 -3.81
N VAL A 152 -24.51 -6.11 -5.04
CA VAL A 152 -25.16 -6.80 -6.15
C VAL A 152 -25.25 -8.31 -5.86
N VAL A 153 -24.14 -8.92 -5.42
CA VAL A 153 -24.13 -10.35 -5.02
C VAL A 153 -25.19 -10.60 -3.94
N PHE A 154 -25.25 -9.73 -2.94
CA PHE A 154 -26.24 -9.81 -1.88
C PHE A 154 -27.67 -9.73 -2.42
N ALA A 155 -27.98 -8.73 -3.25
CA ALA A 155 -29.31 -8.51 -3.82
C ALA A 155 -29.80 -9.66 -4.71
N VAL A 156 -28.88 -10.35 -5.39
CA VAL A 156 -29.23 -11.52 -6.24
C VAL A 156 -29.39 -12.81 -5.43
N SER A 157 -28.73 -12.88 -4.26
CA SER A 157 -28.70 -14.09 -3.44
C SER A 157 -29.88 -14.19 -2.46
N PHE A 158 -30.53 -13.08 -2.13
CA PHE A 158 -31.59 -13.04 -1.11
C PHE A 158 -32.82 -12.26 -1.59
N GLU A 159 -34.02 -12.81 -1.42
CA GLU A 159 -35.31 -12.14 -1.71
C GLU A 159 -35.72 -11.14 -0.59
N GLY A 160 -34.89 -10.97 0.46
CA GLY A 160 -35.13 -10.09 1.60
C GLY A 160 -33.86 -9.88 2.41
N MET A 161 -33.94 -9.12 3.51
CA MET A 161 -32.80 -8.95 4.40
C MET A 161 -32.64 -10.20 5.26
N PRO A 162 -31.62 -11.04 5.03
CA PRO A 162 -31.40 -12.23 5.84
C PRO A 162 -31.11 -11.81 7.28
N ASP A 163 -31.74 -12.48 8.24
CA ASP A 163 -31.52 -12.24 9.66
C ASP A 163 -30.25 -12.97 10.12
N PHE A 164 -29.10 -12.37 9.86
CA PHE A 164 -27.80 -12.87 10.34
C PHE A 164 -27.58 -12.63 11.84
N LYS A 165 -28.66 -12.50 12.64
CA LYS A 165 -28.56 -12.28 14.07
C LYS A 165 -27.74 -13.37 14.74
N GLY A 166 -26.46 -13.10 14.87
CA GLY A 166 -25.64 -13.65 15.92
C GLY A 166 -24.86 -14.92 15.65
N SER A 167 -24.80 -15.49 14.44
CA SER A 167 -23.98 -16.68 14.25
C SER A 167 -23.22 -16.70 12.90
N LEU A 168 -21.90 -16.63 12.98
CA LEU A 168 -21.02 -17.00 11.87
C LEU A 168 -21.29 -18.43 11.35
N LEU A 169 -21.86 -19.30 12.23
CA LEU A 169 -22.26 -20.67 11.87
C LEU A 169 -23.47 -20.67 10.93
N ALA A 170 -24.37 -19.70 11.01
CA ALA A 170 -25.50 -19.58 10.06
C ALA A 170 -25.04 -19.25 8.63
N LEU A 171 -23.86 -18.64 8.47
CA LEU A 171 -23.25 -18.45 7.15
C LEU A 171 -22.80 -19.79 6.52
N LEU A 172 -22.49 -20.80 7.33
CA LEU A 172 -22.06 -22.13 6.86
C LEU A 172 -23.22 -23.06 6.53
N ASP A 173 -24.47 -22.58 6.64
CA ASP A 173 -25.65 -23.34 6.23
C ASP A 173 -25.58 -23.62 4.71
N PRO A 174 -25.86 -24.87 4.26
CA PRO A 174 -25.89 -25.23 2.85
C PRO A 174 -26.78 -24.33 1.99
N GLU A 175 -27.86 -23.78 2.54
CA GLU A 175 -28.74 -22.82 1.86
C GLU A 175 -28.04 -21.53 1.47
N ASN A 176 -27.03 -21.12 2.22
CA ASN A 176 -26.24 -19.90 1.99
C ASN A 176 -24.97 -20.13 1.15
N LEU A 177 -24.68 -21.38 0.77
CA LEU A 177 -23.43 -21.74 0.09
C LEU A 177 -23.21 -20.96 -1.22
N ALA A 178 -24.27 -20.80 -2.02
CA ALA A 178 -24.19 -20.06 -3.29
C ALA A 178 -23.79 -18.58 -3.05
N PHE A 179 -24.35 -17.96 -2.01
CA PHE A 179 -23.98 -16.61 -1.60
C PHE A 179 -22.52 -16.54 -1.15
N ILE A 180 -22.10 -17.45 -0.28
CA ILE A 180 -20.73 -17.47 0.25
C ILE A 180 -19.70 -17.62 -0.87
N VAL A 181 -19.95 -18.54 -1.80
CA VAL A 181 -19.09 -18.78 -2.96
C VAL A 181 -19.06 -17.54 -3.88
N GLY A 182 -20.22 -16.98 -4.22
CA GLY A 182 -20.31 -15.78 -5.05
C GLY A 182 -19.63 -14.57 -4.41
N TRP A 183 -19.91 -14.32 -3.13
CA TRP A 183 -19.29 -13.24 -2.35
C TRP A 183 -17.79 -13.43 -2.20
N GLY A 184 -17.35 -14.66 -1.90
CA GLY A 184 -15.94 -15.01 -1.79
C GLY A 184 -15.20 -14.87 -3.12
N ALA A 185 -15.81 -15.26 -4.24
CA ALA A 185 -15.22 -15.13 -5.57
C ALA A 185 -15.04 -13.66 -5.97
N VAL A 186 -16.05 -12.81 -5.72
CA VAL A 186 -15.97 -11.36 -5.95
C VAL A 186 -14.93 -10.73 -5.03
N GLY A 187 -14.91 -11.11 -3.75
CA GLY A 187 -13.90 -10.66 -2.80
C GLY A 187 -12.48 -11.03 -3.22
N ALA A 188 -12.27 -12.29 -3.64
CA ALA A 188 -10.98 -12.77 -4.13
C ALA A 188 -10.52 -12.03 -5.40
N LEU A 189 -11.44 -11.74 -6.32
CA LEU A 189 -11.16 -10.97 -7.54
C LEU A 189 -10.63 -9.56 -7.19
N PHE A 190 -11.35 -8.83 -6.35
CA PHE A 190 -10.95 -7.47 -5.96
C PHE A 190 -9.70 -7.47 -5.08
N ALA A 191 -9.57 -8.41 -4.14
CA ALA A 191 -8.35 -8.57 -3.36
C ALA A 191 -7.13 -8.86 -4.24
N GLY A 192 -7.27 -9.74 -5.24
CA GLY A 192 -6.22 -10.02 -6.22
C GLY A 192 -5.86 -8.81 -7.07
N LEU A 193 -6.85 -8.01 -7.47
CA LEU A 193 -6.64 -6.78 -8.24
C LEU A 193 -5.89 -5.73 -7.41
N ILE A 194 -6.36 -5.45 -6.18
CA ILE A 194 -5.73 -4.52 -5.25
C ILE A 194 -4.30 -4.97 -4.92
N PHE A 195 -4.11 -6.25 -4.60
CA PHE A 195 -2.80 -6.83 -4.37
C PHE A 195 -1.88 -6.63 -5.58
N SER A 196 -2.37 -6.92 -6.78
CA SER A 196 -1.58 -6.84 -8.01
C SER A 196 -1.07 -5.43 -8.29
N VAL A 197 -1.86 -4.39 -8.00
CA VAL A 197 -1.44 -3.00 -8.22
C VAL A 197 -0.63 -2.43 -7.05
N SER A 198 -0.69 -3.01 -5.86
CA SER A 198 -0.15 -2.40 -4.63
C SER A 198 1.08 -3.11 -4.04
N VAL A 199 1.30 -4.39 -4.34
CA VAL A 199 2.28 -5.23 -3.61
C VAL A 199 3.70 -4.66 -3.53
N VAL A 200 4.17 -3.97 -4.56
CA VAL A 200 5.46 -3.25 -4.57
C VAL A 200 5.31 -1.75 -4.84
N ALA A 201 4.11 -1.27 -5.18
CA ALA A 201 3.91 0.11 -5.59
C ALA A 201 4.17 1.10 -4.43
N ILE A 202 3.60 0.85 -3.26
CA ILE A 202 3.71 1.77 -2.12
C ILE A 202 5.17 1.92 -1.63
N PRO A 203 5.93 0.82 -1.36
CA PRO A 203 7.33 0.96 -1.00
C PRO A 203 8.18 1.57 -2.13
N MET A 204 7.80 1.37 -3.41
CA MET A 204 8.48 1.96 -4.55
C MET A 204 8.25 3.49 -4.64
N ILE A 205 7.03 3.96 -4.40
CA ILE A 205 6.73 5.41 -4.33
C ILE A 205 7.55 6.06 -3.21
N LEU A 206 7.64 5.41 -2.06
CA LEU A 206 8.40 5.91 -0.92
C LEU A 206 9.91 5.99 -1.23
N HIS A 207 10.48 4.93 -1.80
CA HIS A 207 11.92 4.77 -1.94
C HIS A 207 12.50 5.40 -3.22
N ARG A 208 11.87 5.13 -4.39
CA ARG A 208 12.41 5.54 -5.71
C ARG A 208 11.89 6.87 -6.23
N GLN A 209 11.05 7.55 -5.48
CA GLN A 209 10.44 8.80 -5.93
C GLN A 209 9.64 8.66 -7.24
N THR A 210 9.12 7.49 -7.50
CA THR A 210 8.36 7.15 -8.70
C THR A 210 6.93 7.69 -8.59
N ASP A 211 6.32 8.04 -9.70
CA ASP A 211 4.91 8.42 -9.74
C ASP A 211 3.99 7.21 -9.49
N ALA A 212 2.76 7.50 -9.05
CA ALA A 212 1.78 6.50 -8.65
C ALA A 212 1.40 5.52 -9.78
N VAL A 213 1.31 6.02 -11.03
CA VAL A 213 0.91 5.21 -12.18
C VAL A 213 2.02 4.23 -12.55
N THR A 214 3.25 4.71 -12.69
CA THR A 214 4.42 3.87 -12.98
C THR A 214 4.62 2.82 -11.88
N ALA A 215 4.44 3.19 -10.61
CA ALA A 215 4.55 2.26 -9.48
C ALA A 215 3.47 1.16 -9.56
N GLY A 216 2.20 1.52 -9.78
CA GLY A 216 1.10 0.57 -9.93
C GLY A 216 1.27 -0.37 -11.12
N LEU A 217 1.66 0.15 -12.29
CA LEU A 217 1.92 -0.65 -13.48
C LEU A 217 3.11 -1.59 -13.30
N THR A 218 4.16 -1.15 -12.61
CA THR A 218 5.31 -2.01 -12.27
C THR A 218 4.89 -3.16 -11.36
N SER A 219 4.06 -2.89 -10.34
CA SER A 219 3.50 -3.89 -9.45
C SER A 219 2.65 -4.92 -10.21
N LEU A 220 1.75 -4.45 -11.06
CA LEU A 220 0.93 -5.31 -11.92
C LEU A 220 1.80 -6.18 -12.85
N ARG A 221 2.78 -5.58 -13.51
CA ARG A 221 3.72 -6.31 -14.37
C ARG A 221 4.48 -7.39 -13.60
N LEU A 222 4.93 -7.10 -12.38
CA LEU A 222 5.60 -8.10 -11.52
C LEU A 222 4.68 -9.30 -11.26
N VAL A 223 3.42 -9.06 -10.85
CA VAL A 223 2.46 -10.13 -10.57
C VAL A 223 2.16 -10.96 -11.82
N LEU A 224 1.99 -10.32 -12.99
CA LEU A 224 1.70 -11.01 -14.23
C LEU A 224 2.90 -11.80 -14.77
N THR A 225 4.13 -11.32 -14.56
CA THR A 225 5.35 -11.99 -15.07
C THR A 225 5.87 -13.06 -14.12
N GLN A 226 5.58 -12.96 -12.82
CA GLN A 226 6.06 -13.86 -11.77
C GLN A 226 4.90 -14.37 -10.89
N THR A 227 3.82 -14.75 -11.54
CA THR A 227 2.53 -15.09 -10.92
C THR A 227 2.68 -16.14 -9.81
N GLY A 228 3.47 -17.20 -10.01
CA GLY A 228 3.64 -18.27 -9.01
C GLY A 228 4.20 -17.75 -7.68
N VAL A 229 5.25 -16.93 -7.72
CA VAL A 229 5.87 -16.36 -6.51
C VAL A 229 4.92 -15.37 -5.84
N MET A 230 4.25 -14.51 -6.64
CA MET A 230 3.34 -13.50 -6.11
C MET A 230 2.07 -14.11 -5.52
N LEU A 231 1.53 -15.17 -6.12
CA LEU A 231 0.40 -15.92 -5.53
C LEU A 231 0.81 -16.60 -4.21
N THR A 232 2.00 -17.19 -4.16
CA THR A 232 2.53 -17.78 -2.91
C THR A 232 2.66 -16.70 -1.83
N TRP A 233 3.16 -15.50 -2.18
CA TRP A 233 3.26 -14.39 -1.25
C TRP A 233 1.87 -13.91 -0.77
N GLY A 234 0.93 -13.70 -1.69
CA GLY A 234 -0.44 -13.33 -1.36
C GLY A 234 -1.13 -14.38 -0.47
N ALA A 235 -0.97 -15.67 -0.78
CA ALA A 235 -1.52 -16.76 0.02
C ALA A 235 -0.94 -16.79 1.44
N LEU A 236 0.38 -16.57 1.59
CA LEU A 236 1.03 -16.47 2.90
C LEU A 236 0.51 -15.26 3.70
N ILE A 237 0.33 -14.11 3.08
CA ILE A 237 -0.26 -12.94 3.73
C ILE A 237 -1.66 -13.29 4.26
N VAL A 238 -2.53 -13.83 3.39
CA VAL A 238 -3.91 -14.19 3.78
C VAL A 238 -3.90 -15.22 4.92
N LEU A 239 -3.12 -16.29 4.78
CA LEU A 239 -3.03 -17.34 5.81
C LEU A 239 -2.59 -16.78 7.16
N LEU A 240 -1.51 -16.00 7.17
CA LEU A 240 -0.96 -15.44 8.42
C LEU A 240 -1.90 -14.43 9.06
N VAL A 241 -2.57 -13.59 8.26
CA VAL A 241 -3.57 -12.64 8.78
C VAL A 241 -4.77 -13.38 9.36
N VAL A 242 -5.32 -14.39 8.66
CA VAL A 242 -6.44 -15.19 9.17
C VAL A 242 -6.05 -15.89 10.47
N LEU A 243 -4.88 -16.53 10.55
CA LEU A 243 -4.38 -17.15 11.77
C LEU A 243 -4.20 -16.13 12.91
N ALA A 244 -3.73 -14.93 12.59
CA ALA A 244 -3.55 -13.85 13.56
C ALA A 244 -4.87 -13.29 14.10
N MET A 245 -5.96 -13.40 13.33
CA MET A 245 -7.31 -12.97 13.76
C MET A 245 -7.95 -13.96 14.73
N LEU A 246 -7.60 -15.25 14.68
CA LEU A 246 -8.22 -16.29 15.53
C LEU A 246 -8.13 -15.98 17.04
N PRO A 247 -6.98 -15.54 17.60
CA PRO A 247 -6.91 -15.16 19.01
C PRO A 247 -7.41 -13.71 19.24
N TRP A 248 -8.64 -13.42 18.81
CA TRP A 248 -9.28 -12.10 19.02
C TRP A 248 -8.46 -10.94 18.47
N PHE A 249 -7.90 -11.12 17.28
CA PHE A 249 -7.02 -10.17 16.59
C PHE A 249 -5.67 -9.90 17.29
N ALA A 250 -5.41 -10.51 18.45
CA ALA A 250 -4.16 -10.29 19.18
C ALA A 250 -2.92 -10.71 18.39
N GLY A 251 -3.04 -11.71 17.50
CA GLY A 251 -1.94 -12.11 16.62
C GLY A 251 -1.48 -11.01 15.67
N LEU A 252 -2.35 -10.05 15.32
CA LEU A 252 -2.00 -8.91 14.46
C LEU A 252 -0.96 -7.99 15.10
N LEU A 253 -0.84 -8.02 16.43
CA LEU A 253 0.19 -7.27 17.15
C LEU A 253 1.62 -7.60 16.65
N VAL A 254 1.81 -8.83 16.24
CA VAL A 254 3.12 -9.33 15.74
C VAL A 254 3.09 -9.56 14.23
N VAL A 255 2.06 -10.25 13.73
CA VAL A 255 1.97 -10.63 12.32
C VAL A 255 1.86 -9.40 11.40
N GLY A 256 1.07 -8.39 11.79
CA GLY A 256 0.91 -7.16 11.01
C GLY A 256 2.25 -6.48 10.70
N PRO A 257 3.04 -6.09 11.72
CA PRO A 257 4.35 -5.47 11.48
C PRO A 257 5.35 -6.40 10.79
N VAL A 258 5.36 -7.70 11.09
CA VAL A 258 6.24 -8.66 10.39
C VAL A 258 5.93 -8.69 8.89
N LEU A 259 4.65 -8.72 8.50
CA LEU A 259 4.25 -8.67 7.10
C LEU A 259 4.58 -7.31 6.46
N GLY A 260 4.45 -6.20 7.20
CA GLY A 260 4.87 -4.88 6.72
C GLY A 260 6.36 -4.86 6.39
N HIS A 261 7.22 -5.24 7.33
CA HIS A 261 8.67 -5.35 7.09
C HIS A 261 9.00 -6.32 5.95
N ALA A 262 8.35 -7.50 5.90
CA ALA A 262 8.52 -8.48 4.84
C ALA A 262 8.15 -7.94 3.46
N SER A 263 7.10 -7.11 3.37
CA SER A 263 6.69 -6.45 2.11
C SER A 263 7.75 -5.47 1.60
N TRP A 264 8.48 -4.80 2.49
CA TRP A 264 9.67 -4.01 2.10
C TRP A 264 10.72 -4.90 1.44
N HIS A 265 11.05 -6.04 2.02
CA HIS A 265 12.04 -6.97 1.47
C HIS A 265 11.57 -7.61 0.16
N ALA A 266 10.26 -7.89 0.02
CA ALA A 266 9.68 -8.33 -1.25
C ALA A 266 9.90 -7.29 -2.36
N TYR A 267 9.63 -6.00 -2.07
CA TYR A 267 9.92 -4.91 -3.00
C TYR A 267 11.41 -4.83 -3.35
N ARG A 268 12.31 -4.87 -2.37
CA ARG A 268 13.77 -4.77 -2.57
C ARG A 268 14.32 -5.95 -3.38
N ALA A 269 13.75 -7.14 -3.22
CA ALA A 269 14.12 -8.32 -4.00
C ALA A 269 13.62 -8.22 -5.45
N ALA A 270 12.40 -7.71 -5.66
CA ALA A 270 11.75 -7.70 -6.97
C ALA A 270 12.20 -6.56 -7.87
N VAL A 271 12.52 -5.38 -7.30
CA VAL A 271 12.81 -4.14 -8.06
C VAL A 271 14.28 -3.77 -7.87
N GLY A 272 15.04 -3.94 -8.92
CA GLY A 272 16.48 -3.66 -8.99
C GLY A 272 16.83 -2.21 -9.23
#